data_61f49ff6ed350278ea736ab77cd9f374
#
_entry.id   61f49ff6ed350278ea736ab77cd9f374
#
_cell.length_a   1.000
_cell.length_b   1.000
_cell.length_c   1.000
_cell.angle_alpha   90.00
_cell.angle_beta   90.00
_cell.angle_gamma   90.00
#
_symmetry.space_group_name_H-M   'P 1'
#
loop_
_entity.id
_entity.type
_entity.pdbx_description
1 polymer ?
#
loop_
_entity_poly.entity_id
_entity_poly.type
_entity_poly.pdbx_seq_one_letter_code
_entity_poly.pdbx_strand_id
1 'polypeptide(L)'
;MLWAIVCVDKPNTAEIRSTVLQPHRDYLASQKNILVLSGATQSDDGAQAIGSLFILNVNSRAEAKKFSDGDPFTQNGVFANITITRMRKGNWNPGVAEGA
;
A
#
# COMPACT_ATOMS: atom_id res chain seq x y z
N MET A 1 14.49 7.65 4.29
CA MET A 1 13.47 7.90 5.34
C MET A 1 12.27 7.02 5.11
N LEU A 2 11.62 6.62 6.18
CA LEU A 2 10.42 5.80 6.08
C LEU A 2 9.17 6.67 5.99
N TRP A 3 8.24 6.23 5.15
CA TRP A 3 6.94 6.86 4.95
C TRP A 3 5.87 5.78 4.98
N ALA A 4 4.83 6.02 5.75
CA ALA A 4 3.66 5.14 5.82
C ALA A 4 2.54 5.73 4.95
N ILE A 5 2.08 4.95 4.00
CA ILE A 5 0.93 5.30 3.16
C ILE A 5 -0.21 4.38 3.57
N VAL A 6 -1.28 4.97 4.07
CA VAL A 6 -2.48 4.24 4.49
C VAL A 6 -3.63 4.64 3.58
N CYS A 7 -4.22 3.65 2.93
CA CYS A 7 -5.31 3.85 1.99
C CYS A 7 -6.57 3.18 2.52
N VAL A 8 -7.69 3.88 2.41
CA VAL A 8 -9.02 3.35 2.75
C VAL A 8 -9.82 3.25 1.46
N ASP A 9 -10.40 2.08 1.19
CA ASP A 9 -11.17 1.85 -0.02
C ASP A 9 -12.49 2.61 -0.04
N LYS A 10 -12.92 2.98 -1.25
CA LYS A 10 -14.32 3.37 -1.48
C LYS A 10 -15.22 2.16 -1.29
N PRO A 11 -16.52 2.35 -0.98
CA PRO A 11 -17.48 1.25 -1.00
C PRO A 11 -17.54 0.59 -2.37
N ASN A 12 -17.82 -0.72 -2.39
CA ASN A 12 -18.10 -1.49 -3.61
C ASN A 12 -16.95 -1.48 -4.62
N THR A 13 -15.72 -1.64 -4.14
CA THR A 13 -14.52 -1.64 -4.99
C THR A 13 -13.91 -3.02 -5.25
N ALA A 14 -14.56 -4.09 -4.79
CA ALA A 14 -14.02 -5.44 -4.91
C ALA A 14 -13.78 -5.84 -6.38
N GLU A 15 -14.70 -5.48 -7.28
CA GLU A 15 -14.59 -5.78 -8.70
C GLU A 15 -13.44 -5.01 -9.34
N ILE A 16 -13.29 -3.72 -9.03
CA ILE A 16 -12.19 -2.90 -9.54
C ILE A 16 -10.85 -3.46 -9.05
N ARG A 17 -10.74 -3.81 -7.77
CA ARG A 17 -9.53 -4.44 -7.22
C ARG A 17 -9.17 -5.70 -7.99
N SER A 18 -10.15 -6.56 -8.26
CA SER A 18 -9.93 -7.79 -9.00
C SER A 18 -9.47 -7.52 -10.43
N THR A 19 -10.11 -6.59 -11.11
CA THR A 19 -9.79 -6.24 -12.50
C THR A 19 -8.40 -5.63 -12.66
N VAL A 20 -7.97 -4.82 -11.69
CA VAL A 20 -6.71 -4.05 -11.74
C VAL A 20 -5.59 -4.73 -10.94
N LEU A 21 -5.85 -5.91 -10.37
CA LEU A 21 -4.92 -6.56 -9.45
C LEU A 21 -3.58 -6.86 -10.09
N GLN A 22 -3.55 -7.42 -11.29
CA GLN A 22 -2.27 -7.77 -11.93
C GLN A 22 -1.44 -6.54 -12.30
N PRO A 23 -2.00 -5.49 -12.93
CA PRO A 23 -1.26 -4.24 -13.13
C PRO A 23 -0.72 -3.65 -11.82
N HIS A 24 -1.50 -3.69 -10.74
CA HIS A 24 -1.07 -3.25 -9.42
C HIS A 24 0.14 -4.05 -8.92
N ARG A 25 0.08 -5.37 -9.00
CA ARG A 25 1.18 -6.25 -8.60
C ARG A 25 2.44 -6.01 -9.43
N ASP A 26 2.29 -5.83 -10.74
CA ASP A 26 3.42 -5.54 -11.63
C ASP A 26 4.06 -4.21 -11.27
N TYR A 27 3.24 -3.21 -10.95
CA TYR A 27 3.74 -1.91 -10.49
C TYR A 27 4.56 -2.04 -9.20
N LEU A 28 4.03 -2.75 -8.19
CA LEU A 28 4.75 -2.95 -6.93
C LEU A 28 6.07 -3.69 -7.15
N ALA A 29 6.09 -4.69 -8.01
CA ALA A 29 7.31 -5.40 -8.35
C ALA A 29 8.36 -4.47 -8.97
N SER A 30 7.92 -3.49 -9.78
CA SER A 30 8.81 -2.49 -10.36
C SER A 30 9.38 -1.50 -9.33
N GLN A 31 8.74 -1.39 -8.16
CA GLN A 31 9.10 -0.46 -7.08
C GLN A 31 9.81 -1.15 -5.92
N LYS A 32 10.26 -2.37 -6.09
CA LYS A 32 10.84 -3.18 -5.01
C LYS A 32 12.05 -2.53 -4.32
N ASN A 33 12.76 -1.62 -5.00
CA ASN A 33 13.92 -0.94 -4.42
C ASN A 33 13.58 0.07 -3.32
N ILE A 34 12.33 0.51 -3.26
CA ILE A 34 11.85 1.48 -2.29
C ILE A 34 10.75 0.93 -1.38
N LEU A 35 10.14 -0.18 -1.74
CA LEU A 35 9.02 -0.75 -1.04
C LEU A 35 9.49 -1.70 0.07
N VAL A 36 9.34 -1.29 1.31
CA VAL A 36 9.75 -2.07 2.49
C VAL A 36 8.72 -3.14 2.83
N LEU A 37 7.45 -2.77 2.82
CA LEU A 37 6.34 -3.64 3.17
C LEU A 37 5.09 -3.13 2.48
N SER A 38 4.27 -4.03 1.98
CA SER A 38 2.95 -3.68 1.47
C SER A 38 1.97 -4.81 1.70
N GLY A 39 0.70 -4.46 1.78
CA GLY A 39 -0.36 -5.44 1.84
C GLY A 39 -1.74 -4.79 1.89
N ALA A 40 -2.75 -5.59 1.62
CA ALA A 40 -4.12 -5.16 1.81
C ALA A 40 -4.47 -5.17 3.30
N THR A 41 -5.11 -4.12 3.78
CA THR A 41 -5.80 -4.17 5.07
C THR A 41 -7.14 -4.86 4.86
N GLN A 42 -7.56 -5.63 5.84
CA GLN A 42 -8.69 -6.55 5.68
C GLN A 42 -9.70 -6.40 6.81
N SER A 43 -10.93 -6.84 6.56
CA SER A 43 -11.89 -7.09 7.63
C SER A 43 -11.33 -8.09 8.64
N ASP A 44 -11.86 -8.09 9.87
CA ASP A 44 -11.31 -8.93 10.95
C ASP A 44 -11.29 -10.41 10.62
N ASP A 45 -12.25 -10.88 9.83
CA ASP A 45 -12.30 -12.28 9.38
C ASP A 45 -11.38 -12.57 8.17
N GLY A 46 -10.69 -11.55 7.65
CA GLY A 46 -9.81 -11.68 6.49
C GLY A 46 -10.51 -11.90 5.15
N ALA A 47 -11.85 -11.82 5.12
CA ALA A 47 -12.62 -12.16 3.92
C ALA A 47 -12.61 -11.06 2.87
N GLN A 48 -12.41 -9.80 3.27
CA GLN A 48 -12.49 -8.65 2.36
C GLN A 48 -11.31 -7.71 2.54
N ALA A 49 -10.72 -7.28 1.42
CA ALA A 49 -9.82 -6.15 1.41
C ALA A 49 -10.62 -4.86 1.60
N ILE A 50 -10.19 -4.00 2.51
CA ILE A 50 -10.82 -2.73 2.83
C ILE A 50 -9.90 -1.53 2.68
N GLY A 51 -8.64 -1.77 2.32
CA GLY A 51 -7.64 -0.74 2.15
C GLY A 51 -6.29 -1.32 1.77
N SER A 52 -5.26 -0.49 1.91
CA SER A 52 -3.87 -0.90 1.66
C SER A 52 -2.92 -0.16 2.59
N LEU A 53 -1.82 -0.81 2.92
CA LEU A 53 -0.72 -0.21 3.66
C LEU A 53 0.55 -0.36 2.84
N PHE A 54 1.33 0.72 2.74
CA PHE A 54 2.66 0.70 2.13
C PHE A 54 3.65 1.38 3.08
N ILE A 55 4.79 0.75 3.29
CA ILE A 55 5.93 1.38 3.96
C ILE A 55 7.02 1.55 2.91
N LEU A 56 7.44 2.79 2.68
CA LEU A 56 8.45 3.14 1.69
C LEU A 56 9.71 3.68 2.36
N ASN A 57 10.84 3.47 1.72
CA ASN A 57 12.09 4.15 2.05
C ASN A 57 12.46 5.08 0.90
N VAL A 58 12.08 6.34 1.03
CA VAL A 58 12.35 7.40 0.05
C VAL A 58 12.77 8.68 0.77
N ASN A 59 13.30 9.65 0.03
CA ASN A 59 13.94 10.82 0.60
C ASN A 59 13.00 12.00 0.87
N SER A 60 11.76 11.95 0.38
CA SER A 60 10.83 13.07 0.51
C SER A 60 9.38 12.61 0.43
N ARG A 61 8.48 13.47 0.95
CA ARG A 61 7.03 13.27 0.76
C ARG A 61 6.66 13.25 -0.72
N ALA A 62 7.31 14.08 -1.53
CA ALA A 62 7.03 14.14 -2.96
C ALA A 62 7.31 12.79 -3.65
N GLU A 63 8.38 12.10 -3.27
CA GLU A 63 8.67 10.77 -3.79
C GLU A 63 7.66 9.73 -3.32
N ALA A 64 7.21 9.81 -2.06
CA ALA A 64 6.16 8.93 -1.56
C ALA A 64 4.83 9.16 -2.30
N LYS A 65 4.48 10.42 -2.56
CA LYS A 65 3.29 10.77 -3.34
C LYS A 65 3.40 10.27 -4.78
N LYS A 66 4.56 10.39 -5.40
CA LYS A 66 4.81 9.87 -6.75
C LYS A 66 4.56 8.37 -6.83
N PHE A 67 5.03 7.61 -5.84
CA PHE A 67 4.74 6.19 -5.75
C PHE A 67 3.23 5.94 -5.68
N SER A 68 2.53 6.62 -4.79
CA SER A 68 1.08 6.47 -4.62
C SER A 68 0.31 6.83 -5.89
N ASP A 69 0.70 7.92 -6.56
CA ASP A 69 0.06 8.37 -7.81
C ASP A 69 0.26 7.38 -8.96
N GLY A 70 1.35 6.62 -8.95
CA GLY A 70 1.66 5.63 -9.98
C GLY A 70 0.95 4.29 -9.79
N ASP A 71 0.37 4.04 -8.62
CA ASP A 71 -0.32 2.77 -8.34
C ASP A 71 -1.61 2.68 -9.17
N PRO A 72 -1.78 1.61 -9.96
CA PRO A 72 -3.01 1.36 -10.69
C PRO A 72 -4.28 1.38 -9.84
N PHE A 73 -4.22 0.99 -8.57
CA PHE A 73 -5.36 1.13 -7.65
C PHE A 73 -5.74 2.60 -7.44
N THR A 74 -4.75 3.45 -7.21
CA THR A 74 -5.00 4.89 -7.09
C THR A 74 -5.58 5.46 -8.39
N GLN A 75 -4.99 5.10 -9.51
CA GLN A 75 -5.40 5.61 -10.83
C GLN A 75 -6.81 5.17 -11.23
N ASN A 76 -7.26 4.04 -10.72
CA ASN A 76 -8.59 3.49 -11.03
C ASN A 76 -9.62 3.78 -9.93
N GLY A 77 -9.31 4.67 -9.00
CA GLY A 77 -10.28 5.16 -8.04
C GLY A 77 -10.70 4.17 -6.96
N VAL A 78 -9.83 3.22 -6.60
CA VAL A 78 -10.12 2.26 -5.52
C VAL A 78 -10.22 2.95 -4.17
N PHE A 79 -9.38 3.95 -3.91
CA PHE A 79 -9.24 4.56 -2.59
C PHE A 79 -10.14 5.79 -2.40
N ALA A 80 -10.85 5.83 -1.27
CA ALA A 80 -11.57 7.01 -0.82
C ALA A 80 -10.63 8.01 -0.13
N ASN A 81 -9.60 7.51 0.53
CA ASN A 81 -8.66 8.33 1.28
C ASN A 81 -7.27 7.72 1.24
N ILE A 82 -6.26 8.58 1.10
CA ILE A 82 -4.85 8.22 1.11
C ILE A 82 -4.14 9.18 2.06
N THR A 83 -3.50 8.63 3.11
CA THR A 83 -2.68 9.40 4.03
C THR A 83 -1.22 9.04 3.86
N ILE A 84 -0.36 10.05 3.82
CA ILE A 84 1.10 9.88 3.71
C ILE A 84 1.72 10.51 4.95
N THR A 85 2.39 9.71 5.77
CA THR A 85 2.96 10.17 7.03
C THR A 85 4.40 9.69 7.15
N ARG A 86 5.31 10.60 7.50
CA ARG A 86 6.68 10.23 7.80
C ARG A 86 6.72 9.44 9.11
N MET A 87 7.54 8.40 9.14
CA MET A 87 7.76 7.64 10.36
C MET A 87 9.25 7.36 10.55
N ARG A 88 9.63 7.02 11.76
CA ARG A 88 10.95 6.47 12.03
C ARG A 88 10.82 5.05 12.55
N LYS A 89 11.85 4.27 12.30
CA LYS A 89 11.91 2.90 12.78
C LYS A 89 12.25 2.91 14.28
N GLY A 90 11.32 2.44 15.10
CA GLY A 90 11.55 2.25 16.53
C GLY A 90 12.05 0.84 16.82
N ASN A 91 11.30 -0.15 16.35
CA ASN A 91 11.67 -1.57 16.42
C ASN A 91 11.54 -2.19 15.04
N TRP A 92 12.45 -3.12 14.75
CA TRP A 92 12.44 -3.81 13.47
C TRP A 92 12.71 -5.30 13.67
N ASN A 93 11.66 -6.11 13.59
CA ASN A 93 11.67 -7.56 13.81
C ASN A 93 10.96 -8.29 12.68
N PRO A 94 11.48 -8.26 11.45
CA PRO A 94 10.79 -8.88 10.32
C PRO A 94 10.57 -10.38 10.47
N GLY A 95 11.43 -11.09 11.20
CA GLY A 95 11.28 -12.52 11.43
C GLY A 95 10.03 -12.90 12.21
N VAL A 96 9.44 -11.98 12.98
CA VAL A 96 8.20 -12.23 13.72
C VAL A 96 6.98 -12.29 12.78
N ALA A 97 7.11 -11.79 11.56
CA ALA A 97 6.03 -11.85 10.57
C ALA A 97 5.91 -13.21 9.87
N GLU A 98 6.84 -14.14 10.13
CA GLU A 98 6.83 -15.44 9.47
C GLU A 98 5.54 -16.19 9.79
N GLY A 99 4.88 -16.69 8.75
CA GLY A 99 3.61 -17.40 8.87
C GLY A 99 2.37 -16.51 8.95
N ALA A 100 2.57 -15.20 8.91
CA ALA A 100 1.47 -14.25 8.93
C ALA A 100 0.70 -14.21 7.60
#